data_1747337d0c42cfa3e2603baa9cb9b149
#
_entry.id   1747337d0c42cfa3e2603baa9cb9b149
#
_cell.length_a   1.000
_cell.length_b   1.000
_cell.length_c   1.000
_cell.angle_alpha   90.00
_cell.angle_beta   90.00
_cell.angle_gamma   90.00
#
_symmetry.space_group_name_H-M   'P 1'
#
loop_
_entity.id
_entity.type
_entity.pdbx_description
1 polymer ?
#
loop_
_entity_poly.entity_id
_entity_poly.type
_entity_poly.pdbx_seq_one_letter_code
_entity_poly.pdbx_strand_id
1 'polypeptide(L)'
;MQIASSPSLMATLIALAMISVPVGLSSQGVVGSAARAADPPSTAQRRGSGLPIPRFASLRSDEVNVRTGPGSRYPVDWVFKRKTMPVEIVAEYENWRKVRDWQGASGWVHQSLLTGKRSFLISAKAADLHKTPASSAPVIAKLEPEVMGEIRSCAGDWCRVKTGSVSGWIERTDLWGVYKSEPIN
;
A
#
# COMPACT_ATOMS: atom_id res chain seq x y z
N MET A 1 15.17 -24.18 41.81
CA MET A 1 14.73 -25.56 41.55
C MET A 1 14.80 -25.67 40.03
N GLN A 2 16.00 -25.91 39.52
CA GLN A 2 16.57 -27.10 38.91
C GLN A 2 15.48 -27.93 38.19
N ILE A 3 15.58 -28.32 36.93
CA ILE A 3 16.62 -29.21 36.36
C ILE A 3 16.68 -29.04 34.83
N ALA A 4 17.91 -29.01 34.33
CA ALA A 4 18.38 -29.26 32.98
C ALA A 4 18.11 -30.70 32.48
N SER A 5 18.15 -30.89 31.15
CA SER A 5 18.78 -32.08 30.50
C SER A 5 18.80 -31.94 28.97
N SER A 6 19.97 -31.77 28.38
CA SER A 6 20.41 -32.35 27.10
C SER A 6 20.97 -33.77 27.46
N PRO A 7 21.45 -34.66 26.54
CA PRO A 7 21.77 -34.60 25.11
C PRO A 7 21.42 -35.88 24.34
N SER A 8 21.69 -36.00 23.02
CA SER A 8 22.43 -37.14 22.47
C SER A 8 22.80 -36.95 21.00
N LEU A 9 24.09 -36.98 20.77
CA LEU A 9 24.75 -37.29 19.51
C LEU A 9 24.48 -38.77 19.12
N MET A 10 24.24 -39.02 17.84
CA MET A 10 24.59 -40.29 17.23
C MET A 10 25.15 -40.05 15.82
N ALA A 11 26.46 -40.23 15.72
CA ALA A 11 27.20 -40.35 14.50
C ALA A 11 27.03 -41.79 13.97
N THR A 12 26.71 -41.93 12.69
CA THR A 12 26.82 -43.23 12.01
C THR A 12 27.64 -43.02 10.72
N LEU A 13 28.85 -43.55 10.77
CA LEU A 13 29.76 -43.78 9.64
C LEU A 13 29.28 -45.04 8.88
N ILE A 14 29.09 -44.95 7.55
CA ILE A 14 29.08 -46.14 6.69
C ILE A 14 29.85 -45.82 5.39
N ALA A 15 30.97 -46.47 5.33
CA ALA A 15 31.78 -47.11 4.29
C ALA A 15 31.62 -46.72 2.80
N LEU A 16 32.80 -46.45 2.25
CA LEU A 16 33.20 -46.44 0.84
C LEU A 16 32.84 -47.73 0.10
N ALA A 17 32.25 -47.62 -1.07
CA ALA A 17 32.35 -48.64 -2.12
C ALA A 17 32.71 -47.96 -3.43
N MET A 18 33.94 -48.11 -3.91
CA MET A 18 34.41 -47.77 -5.22
C MET A 18 33.84 -48.77 -6.25
N ILE A 19 33.10 -48.26 -7.23
CA ILE A 19 32.79 -49.00 -8.45
C ILE A 19 33.28 -48.18 -9.63
N SER A 20 34.34 -48.71 -10.25
CA SER A 20 34.90 -48.24 -11.51
C SER A 20 33.98 -48.66 -12.67
N VAL A 21 33.55 -47.75 -13.52
CA VAL A 21 32.83 -48.01 -14.76
C VAL A 21 33.50 -47.24 -15.91
N PRO A 22 33.64 -47.84 -17.11
CA PRO A 22 34.53 -47.36 -18.14
C PRO A 22 33.98 -46.18 -18.93
N VAL A 23 34.91 -45.38 -19.41
CA VAL A 23 34.75 -44.26 -20.33
C VAL A 23 34.21 -44.74 -21.67
N GLY A 24 32.94 -44.41 -21.94
CA GLY A 24 32.35 -44.45 -23.27
C GLY A 24 32.25 -43.02 -23.83
N LEU A 25 33.12 -42.67 -24.78
CA LEU A 25 32.96 -41.43 -25.55
C LEU A 25 31.71 -41.54 -26.45
N SER A 26 30.66 -40.87 -26.11
CA SER A 26 29.57 -40.62 -27.01
C SER A 26 29.44 -39.09 -27.14
N SER A 27 29.91 -38.56 -28.25
CA SER A 27 29.68 -37.20 -28.67
C SER A 27 28.21 -37.02 -29.05
N GLN A 28 27.37 -36.59 -28.10
CA GLN A 28 26.01 -36.12 -28.40
C GLN A 28 26.02 -34.62 -28.52
N GLY A 29 25.58 -34.16 -29.68
CA GLY A 29 25.48 -32.74 -30.01
C GLY A 29 24.63 -31.99 -28.99
N VAL A 30 25.23 -30.92 -28.43
CA VAL A 30 24.53 -29.96 -27.58
C VAL A 30 23.61 -29.17 -28.51
N VAL A 31 22.37 -29.58 -28.64
CA VAL A 31 21.29 -28.72 -29.10
C VAL A 31 21.08 -27.68 -28.01
N GLY A 32 21.72 -26.53 -28.21
CA GLY A 32 21.52 -25.37 -27.35
C GLY A 32 20.03 -25.01 -27.32
N SER A 33 19.36 -25.39 -26.23
CA SER A 33 18.07 -24.77 -25.87
C SER A 33 18.35 -23.29 -25.66
N ALA A 34 18.07 -22.49 -26.70
CA ALA A 34 17.97 -21.04 -26.55
C ALA A 34 16.95 -20.79 -25.43
N ALA A 35 17.44 -20.37 -24.28
CA ALA A 35 16.61 -19.83 -23.22
C ALA A 35 15.77 -18.71 -23.84
N ARG A 36 14.48 -18.98 -24.03
CA ARG A 36 13.54 -17.98 -24.48
C ARG A 36 13.58 -16.91 -23.41
N ALA A 37 14.13 -15.74 -23.75
CA ALA A 37 14.07 -14.58 -22.90
C ALA A 37 12.60 -14.38 -22.54
N ALA A 38 12.30 -14.37 -21.25
CA ALA A 38 10.96 -14.07 -20.76
C ALA A 38 10.55 -12.73 -21.37
N ASP A 39 9.45 -12.72 -22.10
CA ASP A 39 8.89 -11.49 -22.65
C ASP A 39 8.77 -10.46 -21.51
N PRO A 40 9.18 -9.20 -21.74
CA PRO A 40 9.00 -8.17 -20.74
C PRO A 40 7.51 -8.10 -20.37
N PRO A 41 7.15 -7.88 -19.10
CA PRO A 41 5.77 -7.89 -18.63
C PRO A 41 4.91 -7.03 -19.54
N SER A 42 3.86 -7.64 -20.06
CA SER A 42 3.06 -7.16 -21.17
C SER A 42 2.59 -5.71 -20.97
N THR A 43 2.44 -4.99 -22.06
CA THR A 43 1.91 -3.64 -22.25
C THR A 43 0.59 -3.30 -21.54
N ALA A 44 -0.04 -4.24 -20.84
CA ALA A 44 -1.26 -4.02 -20.05
C ALA A 44 -1.06 -3.02 -18.88
N GLN A 45 0.17 -2.94 -18.34
CA GLN A 45 0.51 -1.99 -17.27
C GLN A 45 0.71 -0.55 -17.78
N ARG A 46 0.81 -0.33 -19.09
CA ARG A 46 1.05 1.00 -19.70
C ARG A 46 -0.22 1.83 -19.94
N ARG A 47 -1.40 1.32 -19.63
CA ARG A 47 -2.68 2.04 -19.82
C ARG A 47 -3.19 2.73 -18.55
N GLY A 48 -2.30 3.06 -17.65
CA GLY A 48 -2.60 3.83 -16.44
C GLY A 48 -2.41 5.33 -16.64
N SER A 49 -2.54 6.08 -15.55
CA SER A 49 -2.36 7.54 -15.54
C SER A 49 -0.91 7.99 -15.76
N GLY A 50 0.06 7.09 -15.68
CA GLY A 50 1.49 7.40 -15.66
C GLY A 50 1.99 7.94 -14.31
N LEU A 51 1.11 8.13 -13.34
CA LEU A 51 1.49 8.58 -12.00
C LEU A 51 2.02 7.41 -11.15
N PRO A 52 2.93 7.69 -10.20
CA PRO A 52 3.43 6.66 -9.29
C PRO A 52 2.29 5.95 -8.53
N ILE A 53 2.48 4.67 -8.28
CA ILE A 53 1.65 3.86 -7.40
C ILE A 53 2.57 3.13 -6.39
N PRO A 54 2.15 2.98 -5.11
CA PRO A 54 0.88 3.47 -4.56
C PRO A 54 0.86 4.99 -4.39
N ARG A 55 -0.34 5.58 -4.38
CA ARG A 55 -0.55 7.01 -4.09
C ARG A 55 -1.91 7.26 -3.47
N PHE A 56 -2.04 8.33 -2.70
CA PHE A 56 -3.32 8.74 -2.15
C PHE A 56 -4.11 9.63 -3.12
N ALA A 57 -5.42 9.48 -3.07
CA ALA A 57 -6.43 10.31 -3.72
C ALA A 57 -7.62 10.47 -2.78
N SER A 58 -8.57 11.33 -3.13
CA SER A 58 -9.79 11.50 -2.35
C SER A 58 -11.03 11.23 -3.22
N LEU A 59 -12.09 10.75 -2.58
CA LEU A 59 -13.37 10.57 -3.25
C LEU A 59 -13.98 11.92 -3.62
N ARG A 60 -14.49 12.04 -4.84
CA ARG A 60 -15.09 13.27 -5.36
C ARG A 60 -16.58 13.40 -5.00
N SER A 61 -17.27 12.28 -4.86
CA SER A 61 -18.72 12.19 -4.66
C SER A 61 -19.06 11.62 -3.30
N ASP A 62 -20.28 11.89 -2.85
CA ASP A 62 -20.82 11.32 -1.60
C ASP A 62 -21.15 9.84 -1.74
N GLU A 63 -21.44 9.37 -2.97
CA GLU A 63 -21.63 7.97 -3.28
C GLU A 63 -20.64 7.54 -4.36
N VAL A 64 -19.86 6.50 -4.05
CA VAL A 64 -18.87 5.92 -4.94
C VAL A 64 -18.97 4.40 -4.92
N ASN A 65 -19.46 3.84 -6.02
CA ASN A 65 -19.51 2.38 -6.22
C ASN A 65 -18.11 1.79 -6.31
N VAL A 66 -17.84 0.81 -5.47
CA VAL A 66 -16.65 -0.02 -5.51
C VAL A 66 -17.00 -1.37 -6.11
N ARG A 67 -16.27 -1.79 -7.12
CA ARG A 67 -16.57 -2.99 -7.89
C ARG A 67 -15.52 -4.06 -7.67
N THR A 68 -15.89 -5.32 -7.91
CA THR A 68 -14.99 -6.46 -7.81
C THR A 68 -13.91 -6.49 -8.90
N GLY A 69 -14.10 -5.75 -10.00
CA GLY A 69 -13.17 -5.70 -11.12
C GLY A 69 -13.20 -4.39 -11.89
N PRO A 70 -12.20 -4.16 -12.78
CA PRO A 70 -12.02 -2.92 -13.53
C PRO A 70 -12.98 -2.83 -14.72
N GLY A 71 -14.23 -2.48 -14.48
CA GLY A 71 -15.23 -2.30 -15.53
C GLY A 71 -16.65 -2.22 -14.98
N SER A 72 -17.55 -1.57 -15.72
CA SER A 72 -18.96 -1.42 -15.34
C SER A 72 -19.73 -2.76 -15.31
N ARG A 73 -19.24 -3.76 -16.02
CA ARG A 73 -19.80 -5.14 -16.05
C ARG A 73 -19.56 -5.93 -14.75
N TYR A 74 -18.57 -5.51 -13.97
CA TYR A 74 -18.30 -6.17 -12.69
C TYR A 74 -19.30 -5.70 -11.63
N PRO A 75 -19.79 -6.62 -10.77
CA PRO A 75 -20.74 -6.26 -9.73
C PRO A 75 -20.19 -5.21 -8.78
N VAL A 76 -21.08 -4.41 -8.22
CA VAL A 76 -20.77 -3.53 -7.08
C VAL A 76 -20.64 -4.40 -5.84
N ASP A 77 -19.54 -4.26 -5.14
CA ASP A 77 -19.25 -4.98 -3.90
C ASP A 77 -19.74 -4.17 -2.69
N TRP A 78 -19.37 -2.88 -2.66
CA TRP A 78 -19.91 -1.93 -1.67
C TRP A 78 -19.96 -0.51 -2.23
N VAL A 79 -20.47 0.42 -1.43
CA VAL A 79 -20.58 1.83 -1.78
C VAL A 79 -19.96 2.68 -0.68
N PHE A 80 -18.96 3.49 -1.02
CA PHE A 80 -18.51 4.54 -0.12
C PHE A 80 -19.52 5.68 -0.10
N LYS A 81 -19.88 6.15 1.10
CA LYS A 81 -20.88 7.22 1.31
C LYS A 81 -20.30 8.48 1.96
N ARG A 82 -19.01 8.74 1.75
CA ARG A 82 -18.32 9.89 2.37
C ARG A 82 -17.45 10.60 1.34
N LYS A 83 -17.90 11.77 0.89
CA LYS A 83 -17.10 12.67 0.05
C LYS A 83 -15.79 13.04 0.75
N THR A 84 -14.75 13.29 -0.03
CA THR A 84 -13.41 13.63 0.42
C THR A 84 -12.67 12.52 1.21
N MET A 85 -13.27 11.35 1.38
CA MET A 85 -12.59 10.24 2.05
C MET A 85 -11.27 9.90 1.33
N PRO A 86 -10.14 9.81 2.05
CA PRO A 86 -8.87 9.41 1.46
C PRO A 86 -8.87 7.91 1.15
N VAL A 87 -8.38 7.58 -0.04
CA VAL A 87 -8.17 6.21 -0.49
C VAL A 87 -6.78 6.10 -1.11
N GLU A 88 -6.15 4.95 -0.97
CA GLU A 88 -4.87 4.66 -1.58
C GLU A 88 -5.07 3.92 -2.91
N ILE A 89 -4.59 4.47 -4.02
CA ILE A 89 -4.59 3.81 -5.32
C ILE A 89 -3.40 2.84 -5.36
N VAL A 90 -3.70 1.54 -5.45
CA VAL A 90 -2.70 0.47 -5.42
C VAL A 90 -2.49 -0.20 -6.79
N ALA A 91 -3.42 -0.03 -7.73
CA ALA A 91 -3.29 -0.49 -9.11
C ALA A 91 -4.14 0.35 -10.05
N GLU A 92 -3.82 0.29 -11.35
CA GLU A 92 -4.54 0.98 -12.40
C GLU A 92 -4.80 0.05 -13.58
N TYR A 93 -5.97 0.18 -14.17
CA TYR A 93 -6.34 -0.47 -15.41
C TYR A 93 -7.25 0.46 -16.22
N GLU A 94 -6.77 0.98 -17.33
CA GLU A 94 -7.49 1.96 -18.17
C GLU A 94 -8.05 3.13 -17.34
N ASN A 95 -9.36 3.29 -17.30
CA ASN A 95 -10.07 4.32 -16.53
C ASN A 95 -10.39 3.89 -15.08
N TRP A 96 -9.94 2.71 -14.66
CA TRP A 96 -10.23 2.15 -13.35
C TRP A 96 -9.02 2.21 -12.44
N ARG A 97 -9.28 2.44 -11.17
CA ARG A 97 -8.27 2.49 -10.09
C ARG A 97 -8.65 1.50 -9.02
N LYS A 98 -7.75 0.57 -8.70
CA LYS A 98 -7.93 -0.26 -7.51
C LYS A 98 -7.56 0.57 -6.31
N VAL A 99 -8.53 0.80 -5.45
CA VAL A 99 -8.36 1.59 -4.24
C VAL A 99 -8.36 0.70 -3.02
N ARG A 100 -7.66 1.15 -1.97
CA ARG A 100 -7.66 0.54 -0.64
C ARG A 100 -8.03 1.62 0.37
N ASP A 101 -8.90 1.29 1.34
CA ASP A 101 -9.25 2.17 2.43
C ASP A 101 -8.38 1.96 3.67
N TRP A 102 -8.65 2.72 4.74
CA TRP A 102 -7.88 2.66 6.00
C TRP A 102 -8.08 1.35 6.77
N GLN A 103 -9.12 0.57 6.47
CA GLN A 103 -9.41 -0.74 7.06
C GLN A 103 -8.78 -1.89 6.25
N GLY A 104 -8.21 -1.57 5.07
CA GLY A 104 -7.57 -2.54 4.18
C GLY A 104 -8.51 -3.14 3.13
N ALA A 105 -9.81 -2.78 3.13
CA ALA A 105 -10.73 -3.21 2.08
C ALA A 105 -10.34 -2.61 0.74
N SER A 106 -10.42 -3.38 -0.35
CA SER A 106 -9.95 -2.94 -1.65
C SER A 106 -10.87 -3.36 -2.80
N GLY A 107 -11.07 -2.46 -3.75
CA GLY A 107 -11.86 -2.73 -4.95
C GLY A 107 -11.65 -1.67 -6.02
N TRP A 108 -12.41 -1.73 -7.10
CA TRP A 108 -12.20 -0.91 -8.29
C TRP A 108 -13.20 0.24 -8.36
N VAL A 109 -12.66 1.44 -8.58
CA VAL A 109 -13.42 2.70 -8.71
C VAL A 109 -13.06 3.35 -10.03
N HIS A 110 -14.04 3.95 -10.72
CA HIS A 110 -13.78 4.70 -11.94
C HIS A 110 -13.03 6.01 -11.60
N GLN A 111 -12.01 6.35 -12.39
CA GLN A 111 -11.12 7.50 -12.11
C GLN A 111 -11.85 8.84 -11.99
N SER A 112 -12.99 9.04 -12.67
CA SER A 112 -13.76 10.27 -12.58
C SER A 112 -14.35 10.53 -11.20
N LEU A 113 -14.45 9.49 -10.37
CA LEU A 113 -14.95 9.57 -8.99
C LEU A 113 -13.84 9.89 -7.98
N LEU A 114 -12.60 10.06 -8.46
CA LEU A 114 -11.43 10.39 -7.66
C LEU A 114 -10.94 11.81 -7.98
N THR A 115 -10.22 12.40 -7.04
CA THR A 115 -9.54 13.68 -7.19
C THR A 115 -8.17 13.63 -6.53
N GLY A 116 -7.22 14.38 -7.09
CA GLY A 116 -5.88 14.54 -6.51
C GLY A 116 -5.82 15.47 -5.30
N LYS A 117 -6.94 16.07 -4.88
CA LYS A 117 -6.97 16.85 -3.62
C LYS A 117 -6.61 15.94 -2.46
N ARG A 118 -5.75 16.43 -1.58
CA ARG A 118 -5.26 15.64 -0.45
C ARG A 118 -6.18 15.82 0.75
N SER A 119 -6.65 14.71 1.25
CA SER A 119 -7.43 14.63 2.47
C SER A 119 -6.81 13.65 3.45
N PHE A 120 -7.23 13.73 4.69
CA PHE A 120 -6.82 12.82 5.76
C PHE A 120 -8.03 12.22 6.47
N LEU A 121 -7.78 11.13 7.16
CA LEU A 121 -8.68 10.51 8.11
C LEU A 121 -7.85 10.14 9.35
N ILE A 122 -8.40 10.37 10.54
CA ILE A 122 -7.83 9.89 11.79
C ILE A 122 -8.14 8.40 11.92
N SER A 123 -7.12 7.54 11.86
CA SER A 123 -7.34 6.12 11.60
C SER A 123 -7.52 5.24 12.84
N ALA A 124 -6.84 5.50 13.94
CA ALA A 124 -6.78 4.54 15.04
C ALA A 124 -7.23 5.08 16.40
N LYS A 125 -6.69 6.21 16.82
CA LYS A 125 -6.95 6.86 18.11
C LYS A 125 -7.18 8.34 17.92
N ALA A 126 -7.79 8.99 18.89
CA ALA A 126 -7.90 10.44 18.87
C ALA A 126 -6.52 11.09 18.80
N ALA A 127 -6.41 12.14 18.00
CA ALA A 127 -5.18 12.86 17.74
C ALA A 127 -5.29 14.34 18.13
N ASP A 128 -4.21 14.89 18.65
CA ASP A 128 -4.17 16.27 19.08
C ASP A 128 -3.83 17.20 17.91
N LEU A 129 -4.63 18.25 17.73
CA LEU A 129 -4.40 19.30 16.77
C LEU A 129 -3.68 20.45 17.47
N HIS A 130 -2.46 20.75 17.05
CA HIS A 130 -1.59 21.75 17.64
C HIS A 130 -1.62 23.10 16.90
N LYS A 131 -1.33 24.18 17.61
CA LYS A 131 -1.23 25.52 17.03
C LYS A 131 -0.03 25.66 16.09
N THR A 132 1.09 25.00 16.42
CA THR A 132 2.35 25.00 15.65
C THR A 132 2.88 23.56 15.54
N PRO A 133 3.82 23.27 14.61
CA PRO A 133 4.34 21.92 14.38
C PRO A 133 5.35 21.50 15.45
N ALA A 134 4.89 21.35 16.67
CA ALA A 134 5.70 20.88 17.80
C ALA A 134 4.80 20.20 18.82
N SER A 135 5.25 19.08 19.40
CA SER A 135 4.52 18.34 20.43
C SER A 135 4.31 19.13 21.74
N SER A 136 5.18 20.10 22.01
CA SER A 136 5.03 21.03 23.14
C SER A 136 4.11 22.21 22.88
N ALA A 137 3.61 22.36 21.63
CA ALA A 137 2.72 23.46 21.27
C ALA A 137 1.33 23.30 21.89
N PRO A 138 0.61 24.40 22.15
CA PRO A 138 -0.75 24.32 22.65
C PRO A 138 -1.66 23.49 21.75
N VAL A 139 -2.41 22.56 22.33
CA VAL A 139 -3.46 21.79 21.67
C VAL A 139 -4.68 22.70 21.54
N ILE A 140 -5.20 22.84 20.32
CA ILE A 140 -6.34 23.70 20.00
C ILE A 140 -7.62 22.90 19.74
N ALA A 141 -7.49 21.61 19.44
CA ALA A 141 -8.62 20.68 19.31
C ALA A 141 -8.12 19.24 19.46
N LYS A 142 -9.02 18.34 19.81
CA LYS A 142 -8.80 16.91 19.75
C LYS A 142 -9.70 16.32 18.66
N LEU A 143 -9.11 15.56 17.76
CA LEU A 143 -9.79 14.95 16.64
C LEU A 143 -10.02 13.47 16.95
N GLU A 144 -11.27 13.06 16.98
CA GLU A 144 -11.66 11.67 17.22
C GLU A 144 -11.38 10.80 15.99
N PRO A 145 -11.31 9.46 16.14
CA PRO A 145 -11.21 8.53 15.02
C PRO A 145 -12.29 8.81 13.96
N GLU A 146 -11.96 8.54 12.71
CA GLU A 146 -12.80 8.79 11.52
C GLU A 146 -13.11 10.27 11.22
N VAL A 147 -12.60 11.22 12.00
CA VAL A 147 -12.64 12.63 11.59
C VAL A 147 -11.81 12.78 10.32
N MET A 148 -12.37 13.48 9.34
CA MET A 148 -11.74 13.77 8.06
C MET A 148 -11.56 15.27 7.84
N GLY A 149 -10.59 15.61 6.99
CA GLY A 149 -10.37 16.98 6.58
C GLY A 149 -9.37 17.06 5.42
N GLU A 150 -8.98 18.28 5.10
CA GLU A 150 -8.04 18.58 4.03
C GLU A 150 -6.62 18.69 4.58
N ILE A 151 -5.65 18.12 3.87
CA ILE A 151 -4.23 18.38 4.10
C ILE A 151 -3.86 19.61 3.27
N ARG A 152 -3.30 20.62 3.91
CA ARG A 152 -2.84 21.85 3.27
C ARG A 152 -1.38 21.77 2.86
N SER A 153 -0.54 21.30 3.76
CA SER A 153 0.89 21.10 3.53
C SER A 153 1.45 20.14 4.56
N CYS A 154 2.56 19.49 4.23
CA CYS A 154 3.30 18.64 5.17
C CYS A 154 4.79 18.96 5.09
N ALA A 155 5.42 19.15 6.24
CA ALA A 155 6.85 19.37 6.38
C ALA A 155 7.38 18.52 7.55
N GLY A 156 8.40 17.71 7.29
CA GLY A 156 8.91 16.74 8.26
C GLY A 156 7.80 15.83 8.78
N ASP A 157 7.69 15.69 10.09
CA ASP A 157 6.73 14.80 10.75
C ASP A 157 5.34 15.44 10.97
N TRP A 158 5.14 16.67 10.51
CA TRP A 158 3.93 17.44 10.76
C TRP A 158 3.18 17.77 9.48
N CYS A 159 1.86 17.72 9.55
CA CYS A 159 0.98 18.18 8.49
C CYS A 159 0.07 19.31 8.99
N ARG A 160 -0.03 20.38 8.22
CA ARG A 160 -1.03 21.42 8.40
C ARG A 160 -2.33 20.97 7.79
N VAL A 161 -3.37 20.88 8.59
CA VAL A 161 -4.68 20.35 8.19
C VAL A 161 -5.80 21.33 8.49
N LYS A 162 -6.93 21.10 7.81
CA LYS A 162 -8.18 21.82 8.05
C LYS A 162 -9.33 20.81 8.16
N THR A 163 -10.11 20.89 9.24
CA THR A 163 -11.34 20.15 9.41
C THR A 163 -12.44 21.08 9.90
N GLY A 164 -13.56 21.15 9.18
CA GLY A 164 -14.60 22.15 9.45
C GLY A 164 -14.04 23.58 9.44
N SER A 165 -14.23 24.29 10.54
CA SER A 165 -13.73 25.67 10.75
C SER A 165 -12.35 25.73 11.40
N VAL A 166 -11.80 24.59 11.87
CA VAL A 166 -10.54 24.55 12.63
C VAL A 166 -9.38 24.19 11.70
N SER A 167 -8.24 24.83 11.89
CA SER A 167 -6.98 24.52 11.19
C SER A 167 -5.83 24.49 12.19
N GLY A 168 -4.93 23.53 12.03
CA GLY A 168 -3.78 23.38 12.91
C GLY A 168 -2.78 22.38 12.37
N TRP A 169 -1.89 21.93 13.22
CA TRP A 169 -0.85 20.97 12.91
C TRP A 169 -1.07 19.66 13.65
N ILE A 170 -0.87 18.56 12.96
CA ILE A 170 -1.04 17.20 13.50
C ILE A 170 0.15 16.35 13.07
N GLU A 171 0.52 15.40 13.91
CA GLU A 171 1.57 14.45 13.55
C GLU A 171 1.14 13.58 12.37
N ARG A 172 2.05 13.40 11.43
CA ARG A 172 1.81 12.63 10.22
C ARG A 172 1.43 11.17 10.50
N THR A 173 1.93 10.61 11.58
CA THR A 173 1.68 9.24 12.03
C THR A 173 0.23 8.99 12.43
N ASP A 174 -0.51 10.01 12.79
CA ASP A 174 -1.92 9.90 13.18
C ASP A 174 -2.87 9.97 11.98
N LEU A 175 -2.33 10.25 10.79
CA LEU A 175 -3.09 10.47 9.57
C LEU A 175 -3.05 9.26 8.62
N TRP A 176 -4.21 8.82 8.18
CA TRP A 176 -4.37 8.10 6.93
C TRP A 176 -4.61 9.09 5.79
N GLY A 177 -3.91 8.96 4.69
CA GLY A 177 -4.02 9.86 3.54
C GLY A 177 -2.70 10.52 3.13
N VAL A 178 -1.60 10.21 3.84
CA VAL A 178 -0.26 10.74 3.56
C VAL A 178 0.80 9.70 3.90
N TYR A 179 1.88 9.62 3.12
CA TYR A 179 3.05 8.80 3.43
C TYR A 179 4.04 9.55 4.33
N LYS A 180 4.85 8.79 5.08
CA LYS A 180 5.79 9.34 6.08
C LYS A 180 6.74 10.42 5.54
N SER A 181 7.20 10.29 4.31
CA SER A 181 8.18 11.18 3.69
C SER A 181 7.65 11.96 2.48
N GLU A 182 6.35 11.91 2.22
CA GLU A 182 5.75 12.58 1.06
C GLU A 182 5.69 14.10 1.25
N PRO A 183 6.31 14.91 0.39
CA PRO A 183 6.14 16.35 0.43
C PRO A 183 4.76 16.73 -0.08
N ILE A 184 4.03 17.55 0.66
CA ILE A 184 2.76 18.15 0.24
C ILE A 184 2.88 19.66 0.45
N ASN A 185 2.83 20.37 -0.66
CA ASN A 185 2.93 21.85 -0.73
C ASN A 185 1.59 22.47 -1.07
#